data_78fa56984434649ced149b9dbb7c93d6
#
_entry.id   78fa56984434649ced149b9dbb7c93d6
#
_cell.length_a   1.000
_cell.length_b   1.000
_cell.length_c   1.000
_cell.angle_alpha   90.00
_cell.angle_beta   90.00
_cell.angle_gamma   90.00
#
_symmetry.space_group_name_H-M   'P 1'
#
loop_
_entity.id
_entity.type
_entity.pdbx_description
1 polymer ?
#
loop_
_entity_poly.entity_id
_entity_poly.type
_entity_poly.pdbx_seq_one_letter_code
_entity_poly.pdbx_strand_id
1 'polypeptide(L)' 'MPKYILGISAFCHDAAAAILRDGEIIAAAQEERFTRKKHDSSFPKNAIDYCLREAGIKKDNIDLMIFHDDAYKKIVKKN' A
#
# COMPACT_ATOMS: atom_id res chain seq x y z
N MET A 1 16.88 0.32 13.50
CA MET A 1 15.98 -0.57 12.74
C MET A 1 15.27 0.22 11.67
N PRO A 2 15.13 -0.31 10.47
CA PRO A 2 14.46 0.42 9.42
C PRO A 2 12.97 0.61 9.74
N LYS A 3 12.44 1.74 9.31
CA LYS A 3 11.04 2.06 9.52
C LYS A 3 10.28 1.87 8.22
N TYR A 4 9.26 1.04 8.27
CA TYR A 4 8.44 0.73 7.09
C TYR A 4 7.11 1.44 7.15
N ILE A 5 6.77 2.10 6.05
CA ILE A 5 5.50 2.81 5.90
C ILE A 5 4.78 2.24 4.69
N LEU A 6 3.54 1.81 4.88
CA LEU A 6 2.72 1.32 3.78
C LEU A 6 1.65 2.35 3.46
N GLY A 7 1.67 2.85 2.23
CA GLY A 7 0.63 3.74 1.74
C GLY A 7 -0.38 2.98 0.92
N ILE A 8 -1.65 3.20 1.18
CA ILE A 8 -2.74 2.50 0.51
C ILE A 8 -3.74 3.52 -0.03
N SER A 9 -4.10 3.36 -1.31
CA SER A 9 -5.19 4.11 -1.92
C SER A 9 -6.25 3.10 -2.32
N ALA A 10 -7.47 3.28 -1.84
CA ALA A 10 -8.55 2.32 -2.10
C ALA A 10 -9.89 3.03 -2.21
N PHE A 11 -10.82 2.39 -2.91
CA PHE A 11 -12.21 2.84 -3.03
C PHE A 11 -12.36 4.23 -3.68
N CYS A 12 -11.34 4.66 -4.42
CA CYS A 12 -11.43 5.86 -5.23
C CYS A 12 -11.17 5.48 -6.69
N HIS A 13 -10.34 6.20 -7.42
CA HIS A 13 -10.21 5.90 -8.85
C HIS A 13 -9.40 4.66 -9.12
N ASP A 14 -8.20 4.59 -8.58
CA ASP A 14 -7.28 3.49 -8.84
C ASP A 14 -6.72 3.00 -7.52
N ALA A 15 -7.05 1.78 -7.15
CA ALA A 15 -6.49 1.18 -5.95
C ALA A 15 -4.99 0.94 -6.14
N ALA A 16 -4.20 1.28 -5.13
CA ALA A 16 -2.75 1.18 -5.25
C ALA A 16 -2.12 1.03 -3.87
N ALA A 17 -0.89 0.57 -3.85
CA ALA A 17 -0.11 0.47 -2.63
C ALA A 17 1.33 0.84 -2.92
N ALA A 18 2.00 1.37 -1.90
CA ALA A 18 3.42 1.67 -1.97
C ALA A 18 4.04 1.38 -0.62
N ILE A 19 5.26 0.87 -0.62
CA ILE A 19 6.00 0.59 0.61
C ILE A 19 7.26 1.43 0.64
N LEU A 20 7.47 2.12 1.76
CA LEU A 20 8.64 2.95 1.96
C LEU A 20 9.47 2.38 3.11
N ARG A 21 10.78 2.49 2.98
CA ARG A 21 11.71 2.14 4.04
C ARG A 21 12.59 3.35 4.29
N ASP A 22 12.53 3.87 5.52
CA ASP A 22 13.32 5.06 5.90
C ASP A 22 13.16 6.22 4.93
N GLY A 23 11.94 6.40 4.40
CA GLY A 23 11.63 7.49 3.49
C GLY A 23 11.87 7.22 2.02
N GLU A 24 12.43 6.06 1.68
CA GLU A 24 12.64 5.69 0.28
C GLU A 24 11.57 4.73 -0.20
N ILE A 25 11.06 4.96 -1.41
CA ILE A 25 10.08 4.05 -2.01
C ILE A 25 10.81 2.78 -2.44
N ILE A 26 10.39 1.65 -1.85
CA ILE A 26 10.96 0.35 -2.20
C ILE A 26 10.17 -0.28 -3.34
N ALA A 27 8.84 -0.16 -3.30
CA ALA A 27 7.98 -0.71 -4.33
C ALA A 27 6.65 0.02 -4.33
N ALA A 28 6.01 0.04 -5.50
CA ALA A 28 4.69 0.62 -5.64
C ALA A 28 3.99 -0.06 -6.82
N ALA A 29 2.68 -0.25 -6.71
CA ALA A 29 1.93 -0.87 -7.79
C ALA A 29 0.46 -0.52 -7.67
N GLN A 30 -0.22 -0.51 -8.81
CA GLN A 30 -1.66 -0.37 -8.85
C GLN A 30 -2.30 -1.75 -8.89
N GLU A 31 -3.47 -1.87 -8.28
CA GLU A 31 -4.18 -3.15 -8.23
C GLU A 31 -4.59 -3.63 -9.62
N GLU A 32 -4.89 -2.71 -10.50
CA GLU A 32 -5.21 -3.00 -11.89
C GLU A 32 -4.15 -3.88 -12.57
N ARG A 33 -2.90 -3.69 -12.19
CA ARG A 33 -1.79 -4.46 -12.74
C ARG A 33 -1.96 -5.96 -12.52
N PHE A 34 -2.61 -6.34 -11.42
CA PHE A 34 -2.78 -7.74 -11.05
C PHE A 34 -4.15 -8.27 -11.44
N THR A 35 -5.19 -7.46 -11.30
CA THR A 35 -6.56 -7.90 -11.57
C THR A 35 -6.95 -7.70 -13.02
N ARG A 36 -6.23 -6.87 -13.76
CA ARG A 36 -6.53 -6.51 -15.14
C ARG A 36 -7.87 -5.79 -15.31
N LYS A 37 -8.42 -5.29 -14.22
CA LYS A 37 -9.61 -4.44 -14.26
C LYS A 37 -9.18 -3.01 -14.41
N LYS A 38 -9.62 -2.36 -15.50
CA LYS A 38 -9.28 -0.96 -15.73
C LYS A 38 -9.89 -0.10 -14.63
N HIS A 39 -9.06 0.77 -14.03
CA HIS A 39 -9.47 1.64 -12.93
C HIS A 39 -10.08 0.87 -11.76
N ASP A 40 -9.44 -0.24 -11.40
CA ASP A 40 -9.89 -1.06 -10.29
C ASP A 40 -9.84 -0.23 -9.00
N SER A 41 -10.99 0.02 -8.40
CA SER A 41 -11.10 0.83 -7.18
C SER A 41 -11.32 -0.04 -5.94
N SER A 42 -11.16 -1.34 -6.05
CA SER A 42 -11.32 -2.23 -4.90
C SER A 42 -10.14 -2.09 -3.95
N PHE A 43 -10.17 -2.83 -2.83
CA PHE A 43 -9.05 -2.82 -1.91
C PHE A 43 -7.81 -3.43 -2.59
N PRO A 44 -6.64 -2.78 -2.53
CA PRO A 44 -5.48 -3.22 -3.29
C PRO A 44 -4.71 -4.36 -2.63
N LYS A 45 -5.37 -5.49 -2.44
CA LYS A 45 -4.78 -6.65 -1.77
C LYS A 45 -3.54 -7.16 -2.50
N ASN A 46 -3.62 -7.29 -3.82
CA ASN A 46 -2.50 -7.83 -4.59
C ASN A 46 -1.33 -6.85 -4.65
N ALA A 47 -1.64 -5.56 -4.75
CA ALA A 47 -0.59 -4.54 -4.73
C ALA A 47 0.13 -4.52 -3.39
N ILE A 48 -0.60 -4.68 -2.28
CA ILE A 48 0.00 -4.74 -0.96
C ILE A 48 0.90 -5.96 -0.83
N ASP A 49 0.42 -7.13 -1.26
CA ASP A 49 1.21 -8.35 -1.21
C ASP A 49 2.49 -8.21 -2.03
N TYR A 50 2.38 -7.60 -3.20
CA TYR A 50 3.55 -7.33 -4.04
C TYR A 50 4.56 -6.44 -3.32
N CYS A 51 4.08 -5.35 -2.71
CA CYS A 51 4.95 -4.42 -2.00
C CYS A 51 5.67 -5.08 -0.83
N LEU A 52 4.96 -5.88 -0.05
CA LEU A 52 5.57 -6.57 1.08
C LEU A 52 6.63 -7.56 0.63
N ARG A 53 6.34 -8.29 -0.44
CA ARG A 53 7.27 -9.26 -0.99
C ARG A 53 8.53 -8.59 -1.52
N GLU A 54 8.37 -7.48 -2.23
CA GLU A 54 9.52 -6.74 -2.76
C GLU A 54 10.38 -6.15 -1.66
N ALA A 55 9.77 -5.74 -0.55
CA ALA A 55 10.50 -5.22 0.59
C ALA A 55 11.08 -6.34 1.47
N GLY A 56 10.67 -7.57 1.23
CA GLY A 56 11.16 -8.71 2.01
C GLY A 56 10.67 -8.72 3.44
N ILE A 57 9.48 -8.18 3.70
CA ILE A 57 8.93 -8.10 5.05
C ILE A 57 7.52 -8.68 5.09
N LYS A 58 7.06 -8.91 6.32
CA LYS A 58 5.67 -9.30 6.56
C LYS A 58 4.89 -8.09 7.04
N LYS A 59 3.56 -8.18 6.99
CA LYS A 59 2.72 -7.07 7.43
C LYS A 59 3.00 -6.67 8.88
N ASP A 60 3.47 -7.60 9.70
CA ASP A 60 3.81 -7.29 11.09
C ASP A 60 5.02 -6.37 11.23
N ASN A 61 5.80 -6.21 10.19
CA ASN A 61 6.96 -5.34 10.19
C ASN A 61 6.64 -3.90 9.82
N ILE A 62 5.39 -3.62 9.44
CA ILE A 62 4.97 -2.28 9.07
C ILE A 62 4.82 -1.43 10.32
N ASP A 63 5.45 -0.27 10.32
CA ASP A 63 5.41 0.64 11.47
C ASP A 63 4.26 1.63 11.39
N LEU A 64 3.90 2.04 10.16
CA LEU A 64 2.88 3.04 9.95
C LEU A 64 2.13 2.72 8.67
N MET A 65 0.81 2.85 8.70
CA MET A 65 -0.02 2.71 7.51
C MET A 65 -0.73 4.02 7.25
N ILE A 66 -0.69 4.47 5.99
CA ILE A 66 -1.41 5.66 5.56
C ILE A 66 -2.46 5.20 4.56
N PHE A 67 -3.71 5.50 4.87
CA PHE A 67 -4.83 5.09 4.04
C PHE A 67 -5.49 6.31 3.43
N HIS A 68 -5.73 6.26 2.13
CA HIS A 68 -6.38 7.33 1.41
C HIS A 68 -7.56 6.76 0.63
N ASP A 69 -8.74 7.34 0.81
CA ASP A 69 -9.87 7.03 -0.05
C ASP A 69 -10.45 8.32 -0.62
N ASP A 70 -11.57 8.21 -1.30
CA ASP A 70 -12.17 9.35 -2.00
C ASP A 70 -12.61 10.46 -1.05
N ALA A 71 -12.88 10.14 0.20
CA ALA A 71 -13.43 11.10 1.14
C ALA A 71 -12.38 11.78 2.00
N TYR A 72 -11.36 11.05 2.46
CA TYR A 72 -10.40 11.62 3.40
C TYR A 72 -9.15 10.75 3.50
N LYS A 73 -8.13 11.31 4.16
CA LYS A 73 -6.91 10.58 4.49
C LYS A 73 -6.98 10.10 5.92
N LYS A 74 -6.45 8.92 6.16
CA LYS A 74 -6.44 8.35 7.49
C LYS A 74 -5.07 7.73 7.76
N ILE A 75 -4.52 8.04 8.91
CA ILE A 75 -3.25 7.47 9.36
C ILE A 75 -3.56 6.46 10.44
N VAL A 76 -3.10 5.23 10.24
CA VAL A 76 -3.32 4.14 11.18
C VAL A 76 -1.98 3.66 11.68
N LYS A 77 -1.77 3.76 12.98
CA LYS A 77 -0.55 3.25 13.61
C LYS A 77 -0.78 1.82 14.04
N LYS A 78 0.22 1.00 13.77
CA LYS A 78 0.20 -0.36 14.24
C LYS A 78 0.83 -0.42 15.63
N ASN A 79 0.18 -1.08 16.54
CA ASN A 79 0.70 -1.29 17.88
C ASN A 79 1.46 -2.61 17.97
#